data_a707749054d827932899ceaca33619a7
#
_entry.id   a707749054d827932899ceaca33619a7
#
_cell.length_a   1.000
_cell.length_b   1.000
_cell.length_c   1.000
_cell.angle_alpha   90.00
_cell.angle_beta   90.00
_cell.angle_gamma   90.00
#
_symmetry.space_group_name_H-M   'P 1'
#
loop_
_entity.id
_entity.type
_entity.pdbx_description
1 polymer ?
#
loop_
_entity_poly.entity_id
_entity_poly.type
_entity_poly.pdbx_seq_one_letter_code
_entity_poly.pdbx_strand_id
1 'polypeptide(L)'
;MPSYKLIYFNMRGRAEIIRYIFAYLDIKYEDHRIEQADWPEIKPTLPFGKIPILEVDGLNLHQSLAIARYLAKNTDLAGKTELEQCQVDAIVDTLDDFMSRFPWAEKKQDIKEQMFNELLIYDAPHLLQDLDTYLGEKEWFIGNSRFDRGIVIRKIYSHIQWKSLICGKYISRSMVDA
;
A
#
# COMPACT_ATOMS: atom_id res chain seq x y z
N MET A 1 -1.97 -19.06 -17.87
CA MET A 1 -1.72 -17.96 -16.91
C MET A 1 -1.59 -18.58 -15.54
N PRO A 2 -0.73 -18.08 -14.68
CA PRO A 2 -0.62 -18.58 -13.30
C PRO A 2 -1.94 -18.44 -12.54
N SER A 3 -2.19 -19.37 -11.62
CA SER A 3 -3.28 -19.27 -10.65
C SER A 3 -2.83 -18.41 -9.47
N TYR A 4 -3.62 -17.41 -9.10
CA TYR A 4 -3.30 -16.50 -8.00
C TYR A 4 -4.34 -16.60 -6.90
N LYS A 5 -3.88 -16.72 -5.63
CA LYS A 5 -4.71 -16.65 -4.44
C LYS A 5 -4.06 -15.73 -3.42
N LEU A 6 -4.74 -14.61 -3.11
CA LEU A 6 -4.30 -13.65 -2.10
C LEU A 6 -4.95 -13.98 -0.76
N ILE A 7 -4.15 -14.21 0.27
CA ILE A 7 -4.61 -14.53 1.62
C ILE A 7 -4.33 -13.33 2.52
N TYR A 8 -5.40 -12.73 3.07
CA TYR A 8 -5.30 -11.61 4.00
C TYR A 8 -6.57 -11.50 4.86
N PHE A 9 -6.53 -10.66 5.90
CA PHE A 9 -7.74 -10.32 6.65
C PHE A 9 -8.79 -9.62 5.79
N ASN A 10 -10.06 -9.67 6.23
CA ASN A 10 -11.16 -8.96 5.60
C ASN A 10 -11.07 -7.45 5.87
N MET A 11 -9.97 -6.85 5.45
CA MET A 11 -9.65 -5.43 5.55
C MET A 11 -8.73 -5.01 4.40
N ARG A 12 -8.56 -3.71 4.19
CA ARG A 12 -7.63 -3.15 3.20
C ARG A 12 -6.18 -3.47 3.57
N GLY A 13 -5.64 -2.76 4.56
CA GLY A 13 -4.31 -2.96 5.12
C GLY A 13 -3.21 -3.13 4.08
N ARG A 14 -2.21 -3.95 4.42
CA ARG A 14 -1.04 -4.21 3.57
C ARG A 14 -1.35 -5.02 2.29
N ALA A 15 -2.53 -5.63 2.17
CA ALA A 15 -2.92 -6.36 0.96
C ALA A 15 -3.54 -5.45 -0.11
N GLU A 16 -3.95 -4.25 0.23
CA GLU A 16 -4.70 -3.41 -0.70
C GLU A 16 -3.89 -2.99 -1.93
N ILE A 17 -2.60 -2.72 -1.78
CA ILE A 17 -1.72 -2.46 -2.92
C ILE A 17 -1.73 -3.62 -3.92
N ILE A 18 -1.76 -4.86 -3.43
CA ILE A 18 -1.79 -6.07 -4.27
C ILE A 18 -3.12 -6.16 -5.02
N ARG A 19 -4.25 -5.89 -4.33
CA ARG A 19 -5.59 -5.86 -4.96
C ARG A 19 -5.69 -4.81 -6.06
N TYR A 20 -5.11 -3.62 -5.84
CA TYR A 20 -5.08 -2.57 -6.86
C TYR A 20 -4.25 -2.95 -8.07
N ILE A 21 -3.11 -3.60 -7.87
CA ILE A 21 -2.28 -4.08 -8.98
C ILE A 21 -3.04 -5.14 -9.79
N PHE A 22 -3.70 -6.10 -9.14
CA PHE A 22 -4.54 -7.07 -9.83
C PHE A 22 -5.67 -6.41 -10.63
N ALA A 23 -6.37 -5.45 -10.03
CA ALA A 23 -7.43 -4.70 -10.69
C ALA A 23 -6.91 -3.85 -11.86
N TYR A 24 -5.74 -3.24 -11.71
CA TYR A 24 -5.13 -2.42 -12.75
C TYR A 24 -4.69 -3.25 -13.96
N LEU A 25 -4.12 -4.43 -13.71
CA LEU A 25 -3.63 -5.34 -14.74
C LEU A 25 -4.74 -6.26 -15.30
N ASP A 26 -5.98 -6.13 -14.81
CA ASP A 26 -7.11 -7.02 -15.15
C ASP A 26 -6.78 -8.51 -14.96
N ILE A 27 -6.01 -8.82 -13.91
CA ILE A 27 -5.63 -10.20 -13.58
C ILE A 27 -6.66 -10.77 -12.61
N LYS A 28 -7.26 -11.92 -12.98
CA LYS A 28 -8.17 -12.66 -12.09
C LYS A 28 -7.38 -13.39 -11.01
N TYR A 29 -7.88 -13.33 -9.77
CA TYR A 29 -7.31 -14.00 -8.60
C TYR A 29 -8.41 -14.38 -7.61
N GLU A 30 -8.13 -15.29 -6.70
CA GLU A 30 -8.95 -15.59 -5.53
C GLU A 30 -8.56 -14.62 -4.39
N ASP A 31 -9.50 -13.78 -3.93
CA ASP A 31 -9.29 -12.93 -2.74
C ASP A 31 -9.78 -13.68 -1.49
N HIS A 32 -8.90 -14.51 -0.92
CA HIS A 32 -9.20 -15.32 0.26
C HIS A 32 -9.08 -14.48 1.53
N ARG A 33 -10.23 -14.10 2.07
CA ARG A 33 -10.31 -13.26 3.26
C ARG A 33 -10.52 -14.13 4.50
N ILE A 34 -9.62 -13.99 5.47
CA ILE A 34 -9.68 -14.71 6.75
C ILE A 34 -10.23 -13.79 7.84
N GLU A 35 -10.97 -14.38 8.78
CA GLU A 35 -11.46 -13.67 9.95
C GLU A 35 -10.41 -13.67 11.07
N GLN A 36 -10.46 -12.66 11.94
CA GLN A 36 -9.50 -12.57 13.05
C GLN A 36 -9.65 -13.73 14.05
N ALA A 37 -10.84 -14.29 14.16
CA ALA A 37 -11.10 -15.45 15.03
C ALA A 37 -10.31 -16.69 14.59
N ASP A 38 -10.10 -16.87 13.28
CA ASP A 38 -9.42 -18.04 12.71
C ASP A 38 -7.89 -17.86 12.70
N TRP A 39 -7.41 -16.66 13.01
CA TRP A 39 -5.99 -16.34 12.95
C TRP A 39 -5.08 -17.23 13.80
N PRO A 40 -5.43 -17.62 15.05
CA PRO A 40 -4.60 -18.49 15.87
C PRO A 40 -4.31 -19.85 15.22
N GLU A 41 -5.26 -20.39 14.46
CA GLU A 41 -5.14 -21.68 13.77
C GLU A 41 -4.39 -21.55 12.45
N ILE A 42 -4.61 -20.45 11.72
CA ILE A 42 -4.01 -20.22 10.41
C ILE A 42 -2.54 -19.78 10.54
N LYS A 43 -2.23 -18.92 11.51
CA LYS A 43 -0.90 -18.33 11.68
C LYS A 43 0.26 -19.34 11.68
N PRO A 44 0.19 -20.50 12.37
CA PRO A 44 1.29 -21.48 12.38
C PRO A 44 1.53 -22.16 11.02
N THR A 45 0.53 -22.15 10.13
CA THR A 45 0.62 -22.80 8.81
C THR A 45 1.28 -21.92 7.75
N LEU A 46 1.48 -20.64 8.05
CA LEU A 46 1.97 -19.65 7.08
C LEU A 46 3.46 -19.36 7.24
N PRO A 47 4.17 -19.04 6.16
CA PRO A 47 5.55 -18.59 6.21
C PRO A 47 5.73 -17.41 7.18
N PHE A 48 6.62 -17.56 8.16
CA PHE A 48 6.90 -16.55 9.19
C PHE A 48 5.68 -16.11 10.02
N GLY A 49 4.54 -16.84 9.93
CA GLY A 49 3.30 -16.50 10.64
C GLY A 49 2.78 -15.09 10.33
N LYS A 50 2.92 -14.65 9.10
CA LYS A 50 2.53 -13.29 8.64
C LYS A 50 1.74 -13.32 7.36
N ILE A 51 0.87 -12.33 7.17
CA ILE A 51 0.13 -12.03 5.95
C ILE A 51 0.37 -10.58 5.52
N PRO A 52 0.19 -10.21 4.23
CA PRO A 52 -0.40 -11.02 3.16
C PRO A 52 0.51 -12.15 2.65
N ILE A 53 -0.14 -13.20 2.12
CA ILE A 53 0.49 -14.24 1.32
C ILE A 53 -0.14 -14.19 -0.08
N LEU A 54 0.67 -14.30 -1.11
CA LEU A 54 0.21 -14.58 -2.45
C LEU A 54 0.66 -16.00 -2.84
N GLU A 55 -0.29 -16.89 -3.02
CA GLU A 55 -0.04 -18.19 -3.61
C GLU A 55 -0.05 -18.07 -5.13
N VAL A 56 1.00 -18.56 -5.76
CA VAL A 56 1.19 -18.57 -7.22
C VAL A 56 1.47 -20.01 -7.63
N ASP A 57 0.53 -20.67 -8.29
CA ASP A 57 0.64 -22.09 -8.68
C ASP A 57 1.11 -23.00 -7.53
N GLY A 58 0.61 -22.76 -6.31
CA GLY A 58 0.95 -23.51 -5.11
C GLY A 58 2.21 -23.04 -4.38
N LEU A 59 2.94 -22.03 -4.87
CA LEU A 59 4.10 -21.43 -4.20
C LEU A 59 3.68 -20.18 -3.41
N ASN A 60 4.06 -20.11 -2.15
CA ASN A 60 3.74 -19.00 -1.26
C ASN A 60 4.79 -17.88 -1.34
N LEU A 61 4.36 -16.70 -1.80
CA LEU A 61 5.11 -15.45 -1.71
C LEU A 61 4.64 -14.66 -0.50
N HIS A 62 5.56 -14.04 0.21
CA HIS A 62 5.29 -13.20 1.38
C HIS A 62 5.91 -11.81 1.22
N GLN A 63 5.55 -10.87 2.12
CA GLN A 63 5.90 -9.44 2.10
C GLN A 63 5.13 -8.67 1.02
N SER A 64 4.26 -7.75 1.46
CA SER A 64 3.34 -7.01 0.59
C SER A 64 4.04 -6.28 -0.56
N LEU A 65 5.18 -5.61 -0.28
CA LEU A 65 5.91 -4.88 -1.32
C LEU A 65 6.68 -5.80 -2.26
N ALA A 66 7.22 -6.92 -1.77
CA ALA A 66 7.84 -7.92 -2.64
C ALA A 66 6.82 -8.54 -3.60
N ILE A 67 5.61 -8.85 -3.11
CA ILE A 67 4.49 -9.32 -3.92
C ILE A 67 4.07 -8.27 -4.95
N ALA A 68 3.96 -7.00 -4.52
CA ALA A 68 3.62 -5.89 -5.41
C ALA A 68 4.64 -5.74 -6.54
N ARG A 69 5.94 -5.77 -6.23
CA ARG A 69 7.03 -5.72 -7.22
C ARG A 69 7.00 -6.92 -8.17
N TYR A 70 6.73 -8.12 -7.65
CA TYR A 70 6.60 -9.32 -8.48
C TYR A 70 5.48 -9.17 -9.52
N LEU A 71 4.30 -8.69 -9.10
CA LEU A 71 3.16 -8.49 -10.01
C LEU A 71 3.38 -7.34 -10.98
N ALA A 72 4.03 -6.26 -10.55
CA ALA A 72 4.33 -5.10 -11.39
C ALA A 72 5.46 -5.35 -12.38
N LYS A 73 6.31 -6.38 -12.16
CA LYS A 73 7.46 -6.67 -13.01
C LYS A 73 7.05 -6.89 -14.46
N ASN A 74 7.79 -6.27 -15.38
CA ASN A 74 7.50 -6.31 -16.82
C ASN A 74 6.16 -5.66 -17.22
N THR A 75 5.64 -4.77 -16.40
CA THR A 75 4.49 -3.93 -16.72
C THR A 75 4.89 -2.45 -16.70
N ASP A 76 3.97 -1.57 -17.10
CA ASP A 76 4.16 -0.13 -17.04
C ASP A 76 4.16 0.45 -15.60
N LEU A 77 3.87 -0.39 -14.60
CA LEU A 77 3.89 0.01 -13.19
C LEU A 77 5.29 0.04 -12.57
N ALA A 78 6.21 -0.77 -13.10
CA ALA A 78 7.56 -0.91 -12.53
C ALA A 78 8.58 0.13 -13.04
N GLY A 79 8.23 0.93 -14.05
CA GLY A 79 9.21 1.76 -14.79
C GLY A 79 9.87 0.97 -15.93
N LYS A 80 10.43 1.69 -16.90
CA LYS A 80 10.98 1.12 -18.15
C LYS A 80 12.46 0.77 -18.05
N THR A 81 13.21 1.52 -17.27
CA THR A 81 14.64 1.31 -17.06
C THR A 81 14.90 0.86 -15.63
N GLU A 82 16.05 0.24 -15.38
CA GLU A 82 16.48 -0.13 -14.03
C GLU A 82 16.53 1.07 -13.08
N LEU A 83 16.90 2.25 -13.59
CA LEU A 83 16.91 3.49 -12.82
C LEU A 83 15.49 3.93 -12.45
N GLU A 84 14.56 3.90 -13.40
CA GLU A 84 13.15 4.21 -13.13
C GLU A 84 12.53 3.22 -12.15
N GLN A 85 12.86 1.94 -12.27
CA GLN A 85 12.42 0.90 -11.31
C GLN A 85 12.92 1.22 -9.90
N CYS A 86 14.19 1.55 -9.76
CA CYS A 86 14.76 1.97 -8.47
C CYS A 86 14.07 3.23 -7.92
N GLN A 87 13.75 4.21 -8.77
CA GLN A 87 13.04 5.42 -8.35
C GLN A 87 11.60 5.11 -7.91
N VAL A 88 10.89 4.22 -8.61
CA VAL A 88 9.55 3.75 -8.20
C VAL A 88 9.64 3.07 -6.84
N ASP A 89 10.60 2.16 -6.66
CA ASP A 89 10.79 1.46 -5.40
C ASP A 89 11.14 2.42 -4.26
N ALA A 90 11.97 3.43 -4.50
CA ALA A 90 12.31 4.43 -3.49
C ALA A 90 11.08 5.21 -2.98
N ILE A 91 10.16 5.61 -3.87
CA ILE A 91 8.91 6.27 -3.47
C ILE A 91 8.00 5.30 -2.69
N VAL A 92 7.87 4.06 -3.18
CA VAL A 92 7.05 3.04 -2.52
C VAL A 92 7.56 2.75 -1.11
N ASP A 93 8.88 2.58 -0.95
CA ASP A 93 9.49 2.28 0.34
C ASP A 93 9.43 3.50 1.29
N THR A 94 9.61 4.73 0.79
CA THR A 94 9.40 5.97 1.58
C THR A 94 7.98 6.04 2.16
N LEU A 95 6.98 5.67 1.36
CA LEU A 95 5.59 5.63 1.83
C LEU A 95 5.36 4.50 2.85
N ASP A 96 5.97 3.33 2.65
CA ASP A 96 5.86 2.21 3.61
C ASP A 96 6.58 2.49 4.94
N ASP A 97 7.69 3.19 4.92
CA ASP A 97 8.37 3.67 6.13
C ASP A 97 7.45 4.52 7.00
N PHE A 98 6.74 5.46 6.39
CA PHE A 98 5.73 6.25 7.09
C PHE A 98 4.57 5.39 7.59
N MET A 99 4.01 4.52 6.76
CA MET A 99 2.89 3.65 7.11
C MET A 99 3.24 2.64 8.19
N SER A 100 4.49 2.24 8.29
CA SER A 100 4.99 1.31 9.30
C SER A 100 5.08 1.91 10.71
N ARG A 101 5.05 3.24 10.81
CA ARG A 101 5.05 3.97 12.09
C ARG A 101 3.69 3.95 12.79
N PHE A 102 2.60 3.65 12.07
CA PHE A 102 1.27 3.59 12.68
C PHE A 102 1.16 2.41 13.67
N PRO A 103 0.54 2.62 14.84
CA PRO A 103 0.47 1.62 15.91
C PRO A 103 -0.63 0.56 15.66
N TRP A 104 -0.50 -0.18 14.55
CA TRP A 104 -1.51 -1.18 14.15
C TRP A 104 -1.73 -2.26 15.20
N ALA A 105 -0.67 -2.64 15.93
CA ALA A 105 -0.68 -3.71 16.93
C ALA A 105 -0.99 -3.21 18.36
N GLU A 106 -1.11 -1.89 18.58
CA GLU A 106 -1.41 -1.34 19.91
C GLU A 106 -2.83 -1.76 20.34
N LYS A 107 -2.92 -2.29 21.56
CA LYS A 107 -4.17 -2.81 22.12
C LYS A 107 -4.92 -1.77 22.95
N LYS A 108 -4.22 -0.80 23.54
CA LYS A 108 -4.83 0.27 24.31
C LYS A 108 -5.33 1.33 23.35
N GLN A 109 -6.65 1.49 23.30
CA GLN A 109 -7.32 2.34 22.32
C GLN A 109 -6.94 3.81 22.45
N ASP A 110 -6.81 4.32 23.67
CA ASP A 110 -6.39 5.69 24.00
C ASP A 110 -4.98 6.01 23.47
N ILE A 111 -4.03 5.12 23.73
CA ILE A 111 -2.65 5.25 23.24
C ILE A 111 -2.63 5.16 21.70
N LYS A 112 -3.36 4.21 21.15
CA LYS A 112 -3.48 4.04 19.70
C LYS A 112 -3.98 5.30 19.02
N GLU A 113 -5.06 5.89 19.52
CA GLU A 113 -5.65 7.12 18.98
C GLU A 113 -4.69 8.31 19.11
N GLN A 114 -4.01 8.45 20.25
CA GLN A 114 -3.02 9.50 20.43
C GLN A 114 -1.89 9.38 19.39
N MET A 115 -1.28 8.21 19.26
CA MET A 115 -0.18 7.98 18.30
C MET A 115 -0.63 8.18 16.84
N PHE A 116 -1.86 7.76 16.48
CA PHE A 116 -2.42 8.04 15.16
C PHE A 116 -2.55 9.54 14.90
N ASN A 117 -3.09 10.27 15.87
CA ASN A 117 -3.27 11.72 15.75
C ASN A 117 -1.93 12.46 15.63
N GLU A 118 -0.92 12.07 16.40
CA GLU A 118 0.42 12.66 16.33
C GLU A 118 1.03 12.48 14.93
N LEU A 119 0.98 11.26 14.38
CA LEU A 119 1.47 10.97 13.05
C LEU A 119 0.73 11.76 11.95
N LEU A 120 -0.60 11.88 12.07
CA LEU A 120 -1.41 12.59 11.08
C LEU A 120 -1.26 14.12 11.17
N ILE A 121 -1.10 14.67 12.35
CA ILE A 121 -1.04 16.12 12.54
C ILE A 121 0.37 16.67 12.30
N TYR A 122 1.41 15.93 12.70
CA TYR A 122 2.77 16.45 12.66
C TYR A 122 3.60 15.84 11.51
N ASP A 123 3.55 14.53 11.31
CA ASP A 123 4.44 13.86 10.34
C ASP A 123 3.86 13.82 8.93
N ALA A 124 2.56 13.59 8.79
CA ALA A 124 1.94 13.47 7.48
C ALA A 124 2.05 14.76 6.64
N PRO A 125 1.86 15.98 7.19
CA PRO A 125 2.06 17.21 6.42
C PRO A 125 3.49 17.37 5.88
N HIS A 126 4.50 17.00 6.67
CA HIS A 126 5.89 17.02 6.20
C HIS A 126 6.13 16.06 5.05
N LEU A 127 5.68 14.81 5.19
CA LEU A 127 5.78 13.84 4.09
C LEU A 127 5.06 14.31 2.82
N LEU A 128 3.87 14.90 2.96
CA LEU A 128 3.13 15.43 1.82
C LEU A 128 3.86 16.59 1.15
N GLN A 129 4.47 17.48 1.93
CA GLN A 129 5.29 18.57 1.42
C GLN A 129 6.53 18.06 0.67
N ASP A 130 7.20 17.04 1.20
CA ASP A 130 8.36 16.43 0.56
C ASP A 130 7.97 15.75 -0.76
N LEU A 131 6.84 15.03 -0.77
CA LEU A 131 6.31 14.40 -1.98
C LEU A 131 5.89 15.45 -3.03
N ASP A 132 5.25 16.55 -2.62
CA ASP A 132 4.87 17.64 -3.51
C ASP A 132 6.11 18.31 -4.10
N THR A 133 7.11 18.59 -3.28
CA THR A 133 8.41 19.12 -3.71
C THR A 133 9.12 18.20 -4.69
N TYR A 134 9.12 16.88 -4.40
CA TYR A 134 9.72 15.88 -5.28
C TYR A 134 8.97 15.76 -6.62
N LEU A 135 7.65 15.84 -6.59
CA LEU A 135 6.80 15.83 -7.79
C LEU A 135 7.06 17.10 -8.63
N GLY A 136 7.11 18.30 -8.01
CA GLY A 136 7.29 19.58 -8.70
C GLY A 136 6.25 19.78 -9.79
N GLU A 137 6.69 20.28 -10.92
CA GLU A 137 5.84 20.50 -12.11
C GLU A 137 5.53 19.23 -12.92
N LYS A 138 6.05 18.07 -12.49
CA LYS A 138 5.85 16.79 -13.20
C LYS A 138 4.42 16.27 -13.02
N GLU A 139 3.85 15.70 -14.06
CA GLU A 139 2.56 15.00 -13.99
C GLU A 139 2.66 13.70 -13.16
N TRP A 140 3.84 13.05 -13.15
CA TRP A 140 4.10 11.76 -12.50
C TRP A 140 5.39 11.82 -11.68
N PHE A 141 5.46 11.04 -10.61
CA PHE A 141 6.68 10.95 -9.82
C PHE A 141 7.86 10.44 -10.63
N ILE A 142 7.62 9.47 -11.50
CA ILE A 142 8.63 8.82 -12.34
C ILE A 142 8.10 8.75 -13.78
N GLY A 143 9.01 8.97 -14.77
CA GLY A 143 8.67 8.92 -16.19
C GLY A 143 8.06 10.22 -16.75
N ASN A 144 8.04 10.33 -18.07
CA ASN A 144 7.62 11.53 -18.79
C ASN A 144 6.48 11.30 -19.80
N SER A 145 5.91 10.10 -19.91
CA SER A 145 4.93 9.81 -20.94
C SER A 145 3.53 9.51 -20.39
N ARG A 146 2.49 9.85 -21.20
CA ARG A 146 1.09 9.49 -20.91
C ARG A 146 0.87 7.99 -20.70
N PHE A 147 1.83 7.16 -21.08
CA PHE A 147 1.81 5.71 -20.94
C PHE A 147 2.62 5.22 -19.73
N ASP A 148 3.51 6.05 -19.17
CA ASP A 148 4.22 5.76 -17.93
C ASP A 148 3.31 6.10 -16.76
N ARG A 149 2.32 5.25 -16.59
CA ARG A 149 1.34 5.40 -15.53
C ARG A 149 1.95 5.02 -14.17
N GLY A 150 2.82 5.85 -13.66
CA GLY A 150 3.09 5.95 -12.21
C GLY A 150 1.81 6.26 -11.41
N ILE A 151 0.65 6.03 -12.08
CA ILE A 151 -0.73 6.13 -11.59
C ILE A 151 -0.91 5.37 -10.28
N VAL A 152 -0.23 4.23 -10.14
CA VAL A 152 -0.42 3.38 -8.95
C VAL A 152 0.00 4.14 -7.70
N ILE A 153 1.11 4.88 -7.73
CA ILE A 153 1.56 5.63 -6.55
C ILE A 153 0.63 6.82 -6.30
N ARG A 154 0.32 7.64 -7.29
CA ARG A 154 -0.57 8.80 -7.08
C ARG A 154 -2.01 8.41 -6.76
N LYS A 155 -2.61 7.41 -7.45
CA LYS A 155 -3.98 6.93 -7.17
C LYS A 155 -4.05 5.93 -6.03
N ILE A 156 -3.10 5.03 -5.89
CA ILE A 156 -3.14 4.03 -4.82
C ILE A 156 -3.01 4.73 -3.48
N TYR A 157 -2.03 5.59 -3.27
CA TYR A 157 -1.86 6.26 -1.98
C TYR A 157 -2.80 7.45 -1.77
N SER A 158 -3.18 8.20 -2.80
CA SER A 158 -4.19 9.28 -2.64
C SER A 158 -5.61 8.75 -2.40
N HIS A 159 -5.95 7.54 -2.89
CA HIS A 159 -7.27 6.95 -2.67
C HIS A 159 -7.35 5.99 -1.50
N ILE A 160 -6.25 5.27 -1.17
CA ILE A 160 -6.32 4.16 -0.23
C ILE A 160 -6.38 4.59 1.21
N GLN A 161 -5.63 5.57 1.60
CA GLN A 161 -5.48 5.85 3.02
C GLN A 161 -5.80 7.27 3.42
N TRP A 162 -5.45 8.27 2.62
CA TRP A 162 -5.70 9.65 3.02
C TRP A 162 -7.19 9.97 3.08
N LYS A 163 -8.02 9.56 2.11
CA LYS A 163 -9.47 9.77 2.19
C LYS A 163 -10.15 8.91 3.26
N SER A 164 -9.71 7.69 3.54
CA SER A 164 -10.32 6.87 4.60
C SER A 164 -9.76 7.15 5.98
N LEU A 165 -8.51 7.59 6.12
CA LEU A 165 -7.94 8.10 7.37
C LEU A 165 -8.40 9.54 7.66
N ILE A 166 -8.52 10.39 6.64
CA ILE A 166 -8.91 11.80 6.76
C ILE A 166 -10.43 11.98 6.75
N CYS A 167 -11.19 11.26 5.91
CA CYS A 167 -12.67 11.36 5.87
C CYS A 167 -13.39 10.48 6.88
N GLY A 168 -12.70 9.59 7.57
CA GLY A 168 -13.35 8.60 8.43
C GLY A 168 -13.58 8.99 9.88
N LYS A 169 -13.26 10.22 10.38
CA LYS A 169 -13.73 10.80 11.65
C LYS A 169 -13.04 12.10 12.14
N TYR A 170 -11.91 12.57 11.58
CA TYR A 170 -11.05 13.51 12.32
C TYR A 170 -10.62 14.81 11.61
N ILE A 171 -11.11 15.13 10.42
CA ILE A 171 -10.85 16.45 9.81
C ILE A 171 -12.16 17.12 9.45
N SER A 172 -12.47 18.20 10.16
CA SER A 172 -13.51 19.12 9.78
C SER A 172 -13.15 19.75 8.42
N ARG A 173 -14.18 19.99 7.58
CA ARG A 173 -14.10 20.55 6.21
C ARG A 173 -13.23 21.82 6.03
N SER A 174 -12.73 22.40 7.12
CA SER A 174 -12.00 23.66 7.11
C SER A 174 -10.50 23.59 6.76
N MET A 175 -9.93 22.39 6.58
CA MET A 175 -8.50 22.23 6.22
C MET A 175 -8.26 21.75 4.78
N VAL A 176 -9.29 21.61 3.96
CA VAL A 176 -9.17 21.15 2.57
C VAL A 176 -9.23 22.31 1.58
N ASP A 177 -9.66 23.50 2.04
CA ASP A 177 -9.86 24.70 1.23
C ASP A 177 -8.87 25.84 1.56
N ALA A 178 -7.69 25.53 2.15
CA ALA A 178 -6.66 26.52 2.45
C ALA A 178 -5.37 26.29 1.64
#